data_43a4af80b97055609b346fd9b0c64ce6
#
_entry.id   43a4af80b97055609b346fd9b0c64ce6
#
_cell.length_a   1.000
_cell.length_b   1.000
_cell.length_c   1.000
_cell.angle_alpha   90.00
_cell.angle_beta   90.00
_cell.angle_gamma   90.00
#
_symmetry.space_group_name_H-M   'P 1'
#
loop_
_entity.id
_entity.type
_entity.pdbx_description
1 polymer ?
#
loop_
_entity_poly.entity_id
_entity_poly.type
_entity_poly.pdbx_seq_one_letter_code
_entity_poly.pdbx_strand_id
1 'polypeptide(L)'
;MLDNLNKYQIILASNSPRRKELMSGLGVDYVVRTLPDVDESYPDTLVGAEIPEYIAREKADAYRTMMKPGELLITADTIVWLDGKVLGKPEGREGAIEMLRALSGKSHQVFTGVCLTTTEWQKSFTASSEVLFDVLSEDEILYYVDRYQPMDLSLIHISEPTRLQLI
;
A
#
# COMPACT_ATOMS: atom_id res chain seq x y z
N MET A 1 -1.11 -24.52 -7.57
CA MET A 1 -0.75 -24.12 -6.18
C MET A 1 -1.86 -23.32 -5.51
N LEU A 2 -2.67 -22.57 -6.29
CA LEU A 2 -3.78 -21.77 -5.76
C LEU A 2 -5.17 -22.32 -6.15
N ASP A 3 -5.26 -23.62 -6.41
CA ASP A 3 -6.49 -24.29 -6.89
C ASP A 3 -7.67 -24.15 -5.92
N ASN A 4 -7.37 -23.95 -4.64
CA ASN A 4 -8.37 -23.67 -3.61
C ASN A 4 -9.06 -22.31 -3.78
N LEU A 5 -8.51 -21.41 -4.57
CA LEU A 5 -9.12 -20.11 -4.91
C LEU A 5 -10.14 -20.22 -6.04
N ASN A 6 -10.09 -21.25 -6.86
CA ASN A 6 -10.98 -21.45 -8.01
C ASN A 6 -12.48 -21.50 -7.64
N LYS A 7 -12.79 -21.77 -6.38
CA LYS A 7 -14.17 -21.75 -5.85
C LYS A 7 -14.70 -20.35 -5.58
N TYR A 8 -13.86 -19.33 -5.63
CA TYR A 8 -14.24 -17.95 -5.35
C TYR A 8 -14.15 -17.07 -6.61
N GLN A 9 -15.05 -16.14 -6.72
CA GLN A 9 -14.86 -14.95 -7.56
C GLN A 9 -14.03 -13.94 -6.76
N ILE A 10 -12.79 -13.72 -7.20
CA ILE A 10 -11.88 -12.82 -6.50
C ILE A 10 -12.19 -11.37 -6.88
N ILE A 11 -12.37 -10.53 -5.87
CA ILE A 11 -12.64 -9.09 -6.00
C ILE A 11 -11.45 -8.32 -5.40
N LEU A 12 -10.76 -7.55 -6.22
CA LEU A 12 -9.73 -6.63 -5.76
C LEU A 12 -10.36 -5.25 -5.51
N ALA A 13 -10.41 -4.81 -4.26
CA ALA A 13 -10.91 -3.51 -3.85
C ALA A 13 -9.79 -2.45 -3.91
N SER A 14 -9.17 -2.28 -5.06
CA SER A 14 -8.09 -1.32 -5.23
C SER A 14 -7.94 -0.85 -6.67
N ASN A 15 -7.73 0.45 -6.85
CA ASN A 15 -7.36 1.05 -8.13
C ASN A 15 -5.85 1.10 -8.36
N SER A 16 -5.02 0.75 -7.35
CA SER A 16 -3.57 0.77 -7.45
C SER A 16 -3.07 -0.09 -8.61
N PRO A 17 -2.34 0.47 -9.59
CA PRO A 17 -1.76 -0.28 -10.70
C PRO A 17 -0.85 -1.41 -10.22
N ARG A 18 -0.06 -1.14 -9.18
CA ARG A 18 0.87 -2.12 -8.60
C ARG A 18 0.15 -3.33 -7.98
N ARG A 19 -0.95 -3.10 -7.26
CA ARG A 19 -1.74 -4.22 -6.71
C ARG A 19 -2.39 -5.04 -7.82
N LYS A 20 -2.82 -4.41 -8.91
CA LYS A 20 -3.33 -5.10 -10.09
C LYS A 20 -2.23 -5.96 -10.75
N GLU A 21 -1.03 -5.42 -10.88
CA GLU A 21 0.14 -6.14 -11.41
C GLU A 21 0.49 -7.36 -10.55
N LEU A 22 0.54 -7.19 -9.21
CA LEU A 22 0.78 -8.28 -8.28
C LEU A 22 -0.28 -9.38 -8.39
N MET A 23 -1.57 -9.02 -8.48
CA MET A 23 -2.65 -9.97 -8.68
C MET A 23 -2.51 -10.74 -10.01
N SER A 24 -2.16 -10.04 -11.07
CA SER A 24 -1.91 -10.67 -12.39
C SER A 24 -0.71 -11.63 -12.32
N GLY A 25 0.33 -11.29 -11.58
CA GLY A 25 1.50 -12.14 -11.35
C GLY A 25 1.21 -13.43 -10.58
N LEU A 26 0.11 -13.46 -9.80
CA LEU A 26 -0.36 -14.68 -9.11
C LEU A 26 -1.07 -15.67 -10.07
N GLY A 27 -1.41 -15.24 -11.29
CA GLY A 27 -2.10 -16.08 -12.27
C GLY A 27 -3.53 -16.44 -11.87
N VAL A 28 -4.19 -15.59 -11.09
CA VAL A 28 -5.60 -15.76 -10.68
C VAL A 28 -6.48 -14.74 -11.41
N ASP A 29 -7.65 -15.16 -11.84
CA ASP A 29 -8.66 -14.27 -12.39
C ASP A 29 -9.28 -13.42 -11.28
N TYR A 30 -9.38 -12.12 -11.49
CA TYR A 30 -9.99 -11.21 -10.52
C TYR A 30 -10.77 -10.08 -11.19
N VAL A 31 -11.68 -9.48 -10.45
CA VAL A 31 -12.46 -8.32 -10.86
C VAL A 31 -12.08 -7.14 -9.94
N VAL A 32 -11.91 -5.95 -10.52
CA VAL A 32 -11.70 -4.73 -9.74
C VAL A 32 -13.07 -4.14 -9.38
N ARG A 33 -13.29 -3.91 -8.08
CA ARG A 33 -14.48 -3.22 -7.57
C ARG A 33 -14.04 -2.23 -6.51
N THR A 34 -14.24 -0.95 -6.74
CA THR A 34 -13.85 0.11 -5.80
C THR A 34 -15.07 0.90 -5.36
N LEU A 35 -15.06 1.32 -4.10
CA LEU A 35 -15.99 2.28 -3.55
C LEU A 35 -15.31 3.65 -3.48
N PRO A 36 -16.04 4.74 -3.79
CA PRO A 36 -15.55 6.07 -3.50
C PRO A 36 -15.56 6.32 -1.98
N ASP A 37 -14.68 7.19 -1.53
CA ASP A 37 -14.70 7.82 -0.20
C ASP A 37 -14.77 6.84 0.99
N VAL A 38 -14.04 5.72 0.93
CA VAL A 38 -13.87 4.87 2.09
C VAL A 38 -12.97 5.61 3.09
N ASP A 39 -13.45 5.75 4.32
CA ASP A 39 -12.69 6.38 5.41
C ASP A 39 -11.41 5.55 5.70
N GLU A 40 -10.27 6.21 5.65
CA GLU A 40 -8.96 5.65 5.96
C GLU A 40 -8.42 6.15 7.31
N SER A 41 -9.27 6.77 8.12
CA SER A 41 -8.91 7.20 9.46
C SER A 41 -8.66 5.99 10.37
N TYR A 42 -7.80 6.19 11.36
CA TYR A 42 -7.48 5.16 12.35
C TYR A 42 -7.28 5.78 13.73
N PRO A 43 -7.51 5.03 14.82
CA PRO A 43 -7.28 5.50 16.18
C PRO A 43 -5.80 5.85 16.43
N ASP A 44 -5.55 6.96 17.12
CA ASP A 44 -4.19 7.42 17.46
C ASP A 44 -3.43 6.45 18.38
N THR A 45 -4.11 5.45 18.92
CA THR A 45 -3.51 4.41 19.76
C THR A 45 -2.81 3.32 18.98
N LEU A 46 -3.07 3.22 17.67
CA LEU A 46 -2.44 2.20 16.81
C LEU A 46 -1.04 2.64 16.39
N VAL A 47 -0.13 1.68 16.30
CA VAL A 47 1.27 1.93 15.96
C VAL A 47 1.78 0.93 14.91
N GLY A 48 2.61 1.44 13.99
CA GLY A 48 3.35 0.61 13.02
C GLY A 48 2.44 -0.31 12.20
N ALA A 49 2.65 -1.61 12.33
CA ALA A 49 1.97 -2.66 11.55
C ALA A 49 0.46 -2.75 11.80
N GLU A 50 -0.03 -2.29 12.95
CA GLU A 50 -1.44 -2.33 13.31
C GLU A 50 -2.28 -1.38 12.43
N ILE A 51 -1.70 -0.26 12.02
CA ILE A 51 -2.39 0.79 11.26
C ILE A 51 -2.89 0.29 9.91
N PRO A 52 -2.05 -0.22 8.99
CA PRO A 52 -2.52 -0.64 7.68
C PRO A 52 -3.41 -1.88 7.74
N GLU A 53 -3.24 -2.73 8.76
CA GLU A 53 -4.14 -3.86 8.97
C GLU A 53 -5.55 -3.39 9.38
N TYR A 54 -5.62 -2.44 10.29
CA TYR A 54 -6.87 -1.82 10.70
C TYR A 54 -7.58 -1.17 9.49
N ILE A 55 -6.88 -0.31 8.73
CA ILE A 55 -7.44 0.34 7.55
C ILE A 55 -7.91 -0.67 6.50
N ALA A 56 -7.15 -1.75 6.28
CA ALA A 56 -7.55 -2.80 5.35
C ALA A 56 -8.86 -3.50 5.78
N ARG A 57 -9.07 -3.68 7.08
CA ARG A 57 -10.32 -4.25 7.65
C ARG A 57 -11.49 -3.29 7.53
N GLU A 58 -11.31 -2.01 7.88
CA GLU A 58 -12.35 -0.97 7.70
C GLU A 58 -12.79 -0.88 6.24
N LYS A 59 -11.81 -0.88 5.31
CA LYS A 59 -12.10 -0.98 3.87
C LYS A 59 -12.94 -2.20 3.55
N ALA A 60 -12.63 -3.36 4.09
CA ALA A 60 -13.38 -4.60 3.82
C ALA A 60 -14.81 -4.53 4.38
N ASP A 61 -14.99 -3.95 5.56
CA ASP A 61 -16.29 -3.82 6.19
C ASP A 61 -17.23 -2.88 5.42
N ALA A 62 -16.69 -1.85 4.76
CA ALA A 62 -17.46 -1.00 3.85
C ALA A 62 -18.10 -1.77 2.66
N TYR A 63 -17.49 -2.88 2.24
CA TYR A 63 -18.01 -3.72 1.15
C TYR A 63 -18.99 -4.80 1.60
N ARG A 64 -19.07 -5.12 2.90
CA ARG A 64 -19.79 -6.29 3.41
C ARG A 64 -21.22 -6.41 2.94
N THR A 65 -21.93 -5.31 2.92
CA THR A 65 -23.37 -5.27 2.52
C THR A 65 -23.59 -5.56 1.04
N MET A 66 -22.55 -5.45 0.23
CA MET A 66 -22.61 -5.65 -1.23
C MET A 66 -22.00 -6.98 -1.67
N MET A 67 -21.43 -7.73 -0.75
CA MET A 67 -20.80 -9.01 -1.06
C MET A 67 -21.84 -10.08 -1.33
N LYS A 68 -21.53 -10.95 -2.29
CA LYS A 68 -22.32 -12.11 -2.65
C LYS A 68 -21.66 -13.40 -2.17
N PRO A 69 -22.45 -14.46 -1.90
CA PRO A 69 -21.89 -15.78 -1.66
C PRO A 69 -20.96 -16.20 -2.80
N GLY A 70 -19.80 -16.79 -2.44
CA GLY A 70 -18.78 -17.19 -3.42
C GLY A 70 -17.81 -16.07 -3.84
N GLU A 71 -17.97 -14.84 -3.37
CA GLU A 71 -16.96 -13.78 -3.55
C GLU A 71 -15.88 -13.84 -2.46
N LEU A 72 -14.63 -13.61 -2.85
CA LEU A 72 -13.49 -13.35 -1.98
C LEU A 72 -12.98 -11.93 -2.24
N LEU A 73 -13.27 -11.04 -1.32
CA LEU A 73 -12.81 -9.66 -1.35
C LEU A 73 -11.39 -9.54 -0.81
N ILE A 74 -10.54 -8.82 -1.53
CA ILE A 74 -9.18 -8.46 -1.11
C ILE A 74 -9.10 -6.95 -0.96
N THR A 75 -8.90 -6.49 0.25
CA THR A 75 -8.57 -5.10 0.57
C THR A 75 -7.15 -5.02 1.11
N ALA A 76 -6.50 -3.90 0.92
CA ALA A 76 -5.17 -3.67 1.45
C ALA A 76 -4.93 -2.18 1.70
N ASP A 77 -4.01 -1.92 2.61
CA ASP A 77 -3.44 -0.61 2.85
C ASP A 77 -1.93 -0.71 2.99
N THR A 78 -1.20 0.39 2.73
CA THR A 78 0.25 0.41 2.84
C THR A 78 0.69 1.74 3.42
N ILE A 79 1.50 1.68 4.48
CA ILE A 79 2.10 2.85 5.10
C ILE A 79 3.62 2.76 5.08
N VAL A 80 4.26 3.91 5.07
CA VAL A 80 5.69 4.05 5.39
C VAL A 80 5.82 4.56 6.81
N TRP A 81 6.66 3.88 7.59
CA TRP A 81 6.89 4.16 8.99
C TRP A 81 8.34 4.56 9.22
N LEU A 82 8.55 5.80 9.64
CA LEU A 82 9.86 6.37 9.92
C LEU A 82 9.85 7.05 11.29
N ASP A 83 10.83 6.78 12.13
CA ASP A 83 11.05 7.43 13.42
C ASP A 83 9.78 7.49 14.30
N GLY A 84 8.97 6.41 14.31
CA GLY A 84 7.77 6.33 15.13
C GLY A 84 6.54 7.01 14.54
N LYS A 85 6.54 7.38 13.26
CA LYS A 85 5.44 8.09 12.59
C LYS A 85 5.13 7.54 11.21
N VAL A 86 3.88 7.65 10.80
CA VAL A 86 3.45 7.41 9.43
C VAL A 86 3.90 8.59 8.57
N LEU A 87 4.63 8.30 7.49
CA LEU A 87 4.83 9.25 6.42
C LEU A 87 3.63 9.19 5.49
N GLY A 88 2.83 10.25 5.48
CA GLY A 88 1.68 10.41 4.59
C GLY A 88 2.09 10.61 3.13
N LYS A 89 1.10 10.74 2.25
CA LYS A 89 1.37 11.13 0.85
C LYS A 89 1.91 12.57 0.83
N PRO A 90 2.94 12.85 0.03
CA PRO A 90 3.47 14.21 -0.05
C PRO A 90 2.45 15.19 -0.63
N GLU A 91 2.33 16.33 0.00
CA GLU A 91 1.51 17.43 -0.52
C GLU A 91 2.33 18.27 -1.50
N GLY A 92 2.16 17.99 -2.78
CA GLY A 92 2.85 18.72 -3.84
C GLY A 92 4.36 18.49 -3.88
N ARG A 93 5.04 19.31 -4.69
CA ARG A 93 6.47 19.22 -4.96
C ARG A 93 7.32 19.37 -3.68
N GLU A 94 7.03 20.37 -2.89
CA GLU A 94 7.79 20.66 -1.67
C GLU A 94 7.66 19.55 -0.64
N GLY A 95 6.44 19.01 -0.44
CA GLY A 95 6.22 17.87 0.44
C GLY A 95 6.98 16.61 -0.01
N ALA A 96 7.10 16.38 -1.33
CA ALA A 96 7.89 15.28 -1.87
C ALA A 96 9.39 15.46 -1.60
N ILE A 97 9.91 16.67 -1.72
CA ILE A 97 11.31 17.01 -1.42
C ILE A 97 11.60 16.78 0.07
N GLU A 98 10.75 17.30 0.96
CA GLU A 98 10.93 17.13 2.41
C GLU A 98 10.89 15.67 2.81
N MET A 99 9.99 14.89 2.20
CA MET A 99 9.90 13.45 2.45
C MET A 99 11.17 12.72 2.05
N LEU A 100 11.73 12.99 0.85
CA LEU A 100 12.98 12.37 0.41
C LEU A 100 14.17 12.77 1.29
N ARG A 101 14.21 14.03 1.74
CA ARG A 101 15.21 14.48 2.72
C ARG A 101 15.09 13.71 4.04
N ALA A 102 13.86 13.48 4.51
CA ALA A 102 13.62 12.73 5.74
C ALA A 102 14.03 11.25 5.63
N LEU A 103 13.93 10.65 4.45
CA LEU A 103 14.28 9.25 4.17
C LEU A 103 15.77 9.06 3.88
N SER A 104 16.45 10.08 3.34
CA SER A 104 17.85 10.01 2.89
C SER A 104 18.78 9.52 4.00
N GLY A 105 19.57 8.49 3.71
CA GLY A 105 20.53 7.89 4.62
C GLY A 105 19.93 7.15 5.82
N LYS A 106 18.62 6.87 5.80
CA LYS A 106 17.93 6.20 6.90
C LYS A 106 17.31 4.87 6.48
N SER A 107 17.15 3.99 7.48
CA SER A 107 16.26 2.83 7.37
C SER A 107 14.84 3.24 7.77
N HIS A 108 13.86 2.76 7.02
CA HIS A 108 12.45 2.90 7.34
C HIS A 108 11.73 1.58 7.11
N GLN A 109 10.53 1.45 7.66
CA GLN A 109 9.70 0.26 7.51
C GLN A 109 8.52 0.58 6.59
N VAL A 110 8.18 -0.37 5.74
CA VAL A 110 6.97 -0.36 4.94
C VAL A 110 6.07 -1.48 5.44
N PHE A 111 4.89 -1.13 5.91
CA PHE A 111 3.89 -2.08 6.37
C PHE A 111 2.75 -2.15 5.36
N THR A 112 2.39 -3.36 4.95
CA THR A 112 1.22 -3.58 4.10
C THR A 112 0.25 -4.50 4.83
N GLY A 113 -0.87 -3.94 5.25
CA GLY A 113 -2.01 -4.68 5.79
C GLY A 113 -2.86 -5.23 4.65
N VAL A 114 -3.27 -6.48 4.76
CA VAL A 114 -4.15 -7.17 3.81
C VAL A 114 -5.30 -7.78 4.57
N CYS A 115 -6.52 -7.63 4.04
CA CYS A 115 -7.69 -8.29 4.57
C CYS A 115 -8.39 -9.09 3.48
N LEU A 116 -8.63 -10.37 3.77
CA LEU A 116 -9.38 -11.32 2.95
C LEU A 116 -10.75 -11.51 3.59
N THR A 117 -11.81 -11.25 2.84
CA THR A 117 -13.17 -11.30 3.37
C THR A 117 -14.09 -12.08 2.44
N THR A 118 -14.85 -13.00 3.03
CA THR A 118 -16.01 -13.65 2.39
C THR A 118 -17.27 -13.32 3.17
N THR A 119 -18.41 -13.82 2.76
CA THR A 119 -19.65 -13.70 3.55
C THR A 119 -19.61 -14.49 4.86
N GLU A 120 -18.69 -15.46 4.99
CA GLU A 120 -18.63 -16.40 6.11
C GLU A 120 -17.47 -16.12 7.06
N TRP A 121 -16.35 -15.60 6.55
CA TRP A 121 -15.14 -15.38 7.35
C TRP A 121 -14.37 -14.15 6.86
N GLN A 122 -13.54 -13.61 7.75
CA GLN A 122 -12.58 -12.55 7.48
C GLN A 122 -11.24 -12.90 8.13
N LYS A 123 -10.15 -12.63 7.42
CA LYS A 123 -8.79 -12.82 7.92
C LYS A 123 -7.92 -11.68 7.46
N SER A 124 -7.21 -11.06 8.38
CA SER A 124 -6.23 -10.01 8.10
C SER A 124 -4.83 -10.40 8.55
N PHE A 125 -3.84 -9.78 7.95
CA PHE A 125 -2.44 -9.90 8.31
C PHE A 125 -1.66 -8.71 7.77
N THR A 126 -0.48 -8.48 8.34
CA THR A 126 0.45 -7.45 7.87
C THR A 126 1.76 -8.06 7.44
N ALA A 127 2.26 -7.63 6.29
CA ALA A 127 3.64 -7.85 5.85
C ALA A 127 4.47 -6.61 6.16
N SER A 128 5.72 -6.81 6.57
CA SER A 128 6.68 -5.74 6.81
C SER A 128 7.91 -5.91 5.92
N SER A 129 8.44 -4.80 5.45
CA SER A 129 9.71 -4.72 4.75
C SER A 129 10.53 -3.58 5.35
N GLU A 130 11.80 -3.85 5.62
CA GLU A 130 12.77 -2.81 5.97
C GLU A 130 13.45 -2.32 4.70
N VAL A 131 13.51 -1.02 4.54
CA VAL A 131 14.11 -0.36 3.38
C VAL A 131 15.22 0.56 3.88
N LEU A 132 16.43 0.33 3.40
CA LEU A 132 17.56 1.23 3.64
C LEU A 132 17.65 2.20 2.45
N PHE A 133 17.51 3.47 2.73
CA PHE A 133 17.68 4.53 1.75
C PHE A 133 19.14 4.98 1.75
N ASP A 134 19.71 5.09 0.58
CA ASP A 134 21.05 5.66 0.44
C ASP A 134 21.06 7.16 0.74
N VAL A 135 22.23 7.74 0.98
CA VAL A 135 22.37 9.18 1.19
C VAL A 135 22.16 9.88 -0.15
N LEU A 136 21.08 10.65 -0.25
CA LEU A 136 20.75 11.43 -1.45
C LEU A 136 21.30 12.85 -1.33
N SER A 137 21.94 13.33 -2.39
CA SER A 137 22.28 14.73 -2.53
C SER A 137 21.02 15.56 -2.86
N GLU A 138 21.09 16.87 -2.64
CA GLU A 138 19.99 17.78 -2.95
C GLU A 138 19.64 17.77 -4.45
N ASP A 139 20.64 17.68 -5.32
CA ASP A 139 20.44 17.63 -6.77
C ASP A 139 19.73 16.35 -7.21
N GLU A 140 20.03 15.21 -6.59
CA GLU A 140 19.34 13.93 -6.84
C GLU A 140 17.88 13.99 -6.40
N ILE A 141 17.61 14.57 -5.23
CA ILE A 141 16.25 14.75 -4.73
C ILE A 141 15.42 15.61 -5.69
N LEU A 142 15.95 16.78 -6.08
CA LEU A 142 15.28 17.69 -7.00
C LEU A 142 15.05 17.04 -8.37
N TYR A 143 16.08 16.38 -8.92
CA TYR A 143 15.98 15.66 -10.19
C TYR A 143 14.89 14.59 -10.14
N TYR A 144 14.83 13.80 -9.06
CA TYR A 144 13.86 12.74 -8.91
C TYR A 144 12.43 13.27 -8.83
N VAL A 145 12.20 14.30 -8.01
CA VAL A 145 10.87 14.91 -7.84
C VAL A 145 10.39 15.54 -9.14
N ASP A 146 11.26 16.25 -9.87
CA ASP A 146 10.89 16.93 -11.10
C ASP A 146 10.63 15.96 -12.25
N ARG A 147 11.34 14.83 -12.29
CA ARG A 147 11.21 13.82 -13.35
C ARG A 147 10.02 12.87 -13.14
N TYR A 148 9.82 12.41 -11.92
CA TYR A 148 8.86 11.35 -11.63
C TYR A 148 7.57 11.85 -10.99
N GLN A 149 7.52 13.11 -10.55
CA GLN A 149 6.34 13.73 -9.92
C GLN A 149 5.64 12.78 -8.93
N PRO A 150 6.32 12.34 -7.87
CA PRO A 150 5.85 11.24 -7.00
C PRO A 150 4.65 11.60 -6.13
N MET A 151 3.84 12.59 -6.53
CA MET A 151 2.64 13.04 -5.82
C MET A 151 1.54 11.97 -5.79
N ASP A 152 1.42 11.20 -6.89
CA ASP A 152 0.42 10.14 -7.04
C ASP A 152 0.99 8.73 -6.80
N LEU A 153 2.29 8.62 -6.60
CA LEU A 153 2.94 7.36 -6.37
C LEU A 153 2.86 7.04 -4.88
N SER A 154 2.31 5.90 -4.53
CA SER A 154 2.53 5.34 -3.20
C SER A 154 4.05 5.28 -2.98
N LEU A 155 4.52 5.64 -1.79
CA LEU A 155 5.94 5.68 -1.40
C LEU A 155 6.75 4.43 -1.78
N ILE A 156 6.09 3.35 -2.13
CA ILE A 156 6.68 2.09 -2.62
C ILE A 156 7.50 2.29 -3.91
N HIS A 157 7.15 3.24 -4.78
CA HIS A 157 7.98 3.56 -5.96
C HIS A 157 9.26 4.30 -5.61
N ILE A 158 9.29 5.00 -4.49
CA ILE A 158 10.46 5.69 -3.97
C ILE A 158 11.42 4.69 -3.31
N SER A 159 10.89 3.59 -2.78
CA SER A 159 11.64 2.58 -2.02
C SER A 159 12.11 1.37 -2.85
N GLU A 160 11.98 1.38 -4.18
CA GLU A 160 12.57 0.33 -5.02
C GLU A 160 14.08 0.59 -5.24
N PRO A 161 14.98 -0.17 -4.59
CA PRO A 161 16.42 0.08 -4.66
C PRO A 161 17.01 -0.09 -6.06
N THR A 162 16.29 -0.75 -6.97
CA THR A 162 16.75 -1.06 -8.33
C THR A 162 16.68 0.15 -9.27
N ARG A 163 15.94 1.21 -8.96
CA ARG A 163 15.79 2.38 -9.83
C ARG A 163 16.75 3.52 -9.52
N LEU A 164 17.25 3.61 -8.30
CA LEU A 164 18.26 4.62 -7.93
C LEU A 164 19.70 4.18 -8.29
N GLN A 165 19.91 2.89 -8.57
CA GLN A 165 21.22 2.39 -9.05
C GLN A 165 21.48 2.60 -10.55
N LEU A 166 20.55 3.21 -11.29
CA LEU A 166 20.66 3.47 -12.73
C LEU A 166 20.92 4.94 -13.07
N ILE A 167 21.36 5.73 -12.10
CA ILE A 167 21.80 7.11 -12.34
C ILE A 167 23.32 7.20 -12.14
#